data_dc7a15751d8b462755c67ad8835d3a0c
#
_entry.id   dc7a15751d8b462755c67ad8835d3a0c
#
_cell.length_a   1.000
_cell.length_b   1.000
_cell.length_c   1.000
_cell.angle_alpha   90.00
_cell.angle_beta   90.00
_cell.angle_gamma   90.00
#
_symmetry.space_group_name_H-M   'P 1'
#
loop_
_entity.id
_entity.type
_entity.pdbx_description
1 polymer ?
#
loop_
_entity_poly.entity_id
_entity_poly.type
_entity_poly.pdbx_seq_one_letter_code
_entity_poly.pdbx_strand_id
1 'polypeptide(L)'
;MASGLYNVIHQLGGAFGIAMLGTILQRREFFHYTHYLQQMSDVFSPSTSRALLTMQELLLRYGYGSNEVLAKGKSLLALWAHRLAKVAAFQDAFIYAALFVAIGIVPALLIRMAQLPSRGRGDRAH
;
A
#
# COMPACT_ATOMS: atom_id res chain seq x y z
N MET A 1 12.72 -33.47 -16.66
CA MET A 1 12.31 -32.24 -17.38
C MET A 1 11.18 -31.47 -16.67
N ALA A 2 10.24 -32.10 -15.98
CA ALA A 2 9.12 -31.41 -15.31
C ALA A 2 9.55 -30.46 -14.16
N SER A 3 10.60 -30.78 -13.41
CA SER A 3 11.10 -29.96 -12.29
C SER A 3 11.69 -28.62 -12.72
N GLY A 4 12.33 -28.57 -13.88
CA GLY A 4 12.89 -27.32 -14.42
C GLY A 4 11.81 -26.34 -14.85
N LEU A 5 10.76 -26.84 -15.51
CA LEU A 5 9.63 -26.02 -15.94
C LEU A 5 8.87 -25.44 -14.74
N TYR A 6 8.67 -26.23 -13.69
CA TYR A 6 8.05 -25.78 -12.45
C TYR A 6 8.84 -24.63 -11.81
N ASN A 7 10.17 -24.75 -11.73
CA ASN A 7 11.02 -23.69 -11.16
C ASN A 7 10.95 -22.39 -11.97
N VAL A 8 10.94 -22.49 -13.29
CA VAL A 8 10.84 -21.31 -14.18
C VAL A 8 9.49 -20.60 -13.97
N ILE A 9 8.39 -21.36 -13.95
CA ILE A 9 7.04 -20.79 -13.74
C ILE A 9 6.94 -20.13 -12.36
N HIS A 10 7.50 -20.76 -11.32
CA HIS A 10 7.49 -20.20 -9.97
C HIS A 10 8.28 -18.88 -9.88
N GLN A 11 9.46 -18.82 -10.50
CA GLN A 11 10.29 -17.60 -10.53
C GLN A 11 9.63 -16.47 -11.34
N LEU A 12 9.06 -16.80 -12.50
CA LEU A 12 8.35 -15.82 -13.33
C LEU A 12 7.12 -15.28 -12.59
N GLY A 13 6.35 -16.13 -11.92
CA GLY A 13 5.19 -15.71 -11.12
C GLY A 13 5.57 -14.78 -9.98
N GLY A 14 6.67 -15.09 -9.27
CA GLY A 14 7.21 -14.25 -8.20
C GLY A 14 7.67 -12.89 -8.72
N ALA A 15 8.45 -12.85 -9.79
CA ALA A 15 8.94 -11.61 -10.39
C ALA A 15 7.78 -10.73 -10.90
N PHE A 16 6.80 -11.33 -11.55
CA PHE A 16 5.61 -10.62 -12.02
C PHE A 16 4.78 -10.05 -10.86
N GLY A 17 4.59 -10.82 -9.79
CA GLY A 17 3.89 -10.38 -8.58
C GLY A 17 4.55 -9.17 -7.93
N ILE A 18 5.88 -9.19 -7.78
CA ILE A 18 6.66 -8.08 -7.21
C ILE A 18 6.54 -6.83 -8.10
N ALA A 19 6.69 -6.96 -9.41
CA ALA A 19 6.59 -5.85 -10.35
C ALA A 19 5.18 -5.22 -10.33
N MET A 20 4.15 -6.03 -10.26
CA MET A 20 2.77 -5.59 -10.23
C MET A 20 2.44 -4.86 -8.92
N LEU A 21 2.83 -5.43 -7.78
CA LEU A 21 2.66 -4.78 -6.47
C LEU A 21 3.47 -3.48 -6.36
N GLY A 22 4.69 -3.44 -6.88
CA GLY A 22 5.51 -2.23 -6.94
C GLY A 22 4.85 -1.11 -7.75
N THR A 23 4.26 -1.45 -8.89
CA THR A 23 3.53 -0.48 -9.73
C THR A 23 2.28 0.06 -9.03
N ILE A 24 1.52 -0.81 -8.35
CA ILE A 24 0.35 -0.43 -7.56
C ILE A 24 0.76 0.50 -6.42
N LEU A 25 1.81 0.13 -5.68
CA LEU A 25 2.35 0.93 -4.58
C LEU A 25 2.73 2.33 -5.04
N GLN A 26 3.50 2.44 -6.13
CA GLN A 26 3.94 3.73 -6.67
C GLN A 26 2.78 4.61 -7.14
N ARG A 27 1.77 4.02 -7.80
CA ARG A 27 0.57 4.75 -8.21
C ARG A 27 -0.23 5.26 -7.01
N ARG A 28 -0.38 4.44 -5.98
CA ARG A 28 -1.11 4.80 -4.76
C ARG A 28 -0.37 5.84 -3.92
N GLU A 29 0.95 5.73 -3.82
CA GLU A 29 1.78 6.75 -3.17
C GLU A 29 1.59 8.12 -3.83
N PHE A 30 1.64 8.18 -5.17
CA PHE A 30 1.43 9.42 -5.90
C PHE A 30 0.01 9.98 -5.70
N PHE A 31 -1.02 9.14 -5.72
CA PHE A 31 -2.41 9.53 -5.49
C PHE A 31 -2.61 10.12 -4.10
N HIS A 32 -2.13 9.44 -3.06
CA HIS A 32 -2.24 9.92 -1.68
C HIS A 32 -1.42 11.19 -1.47
N TYR A 33 -0.23 11.27 -2.04
CA TYR A 33 0.61 12.47 -1.95
C TYR A 33 -0.07 13.70 -2.55
N THR A 34 -0.62 13.59 -3.75
CA THR A 34 -1.34 14.70 -4.39
C THR A 34 -2.58 15.11 -3.60
N HIS A 35 -3.30 14.15 -3.05
CA HIS A 35 -4.47 14.43 -2.20
C HIS A 35 -4.08 15.17 -0.91
N TYR A 36 -3.03 14.75 -0.23
CA TYR A 36 -2.53 15.46 0.95
C TYR A 36 -2.01 16.85 0.62
N LEU A 37 -1.33 17.04 -0.51
CA LEU A 37 -0.90 18.36 -0.93
C LEU A 37 -2.07 19.29 -1.26
N GLN A 38 -3.13 18.77 -1.88
CA GLN A 38 -4.36 19.54 -2.13
C GLN A 38 -5.03 19.97 -0.82
N GLN A 39 -5.14 19.07 0.16
CA GLN A 39 -5.66 19.42 1.49
C GLN A 39 -4.79 20.46 2.23
N MET A 40 -3.47 20.41 2.02
CA MET A 40 -2.55 21.39 2.59
C MET A 40 -2.56 22.73 1.85
N SER A 41 -2.87 22.75 0.56
CA SER A 41 -2.97 23.97 -0.24
C SER A 41 -4.27 24.73 0.02
N ASP A 42 -5.26 24.10 0.63
CA ASP A 42 -6.41 24.79 1.21
C ASP A 42 -5.94 25.60 2.43
N VAL A 43 -5.46 26.79 2.13
CA VAL A 43 -4.86 27.78 3.07
C VAL A 43 -5.81 28.11 4.23
N PHE A 44 -7.06 27.70 4.13
CA PHE A 44 -8.12 27.91 5.12
C PHE A 44 -8.38 26.73 6.05
N SER A 45 -7.65 25.61 5.92
CA SER A 45 -7.80 24.51 6.88
C SER A 45 -7.22 24.91 8.24
N PRO A 46 -8.04 24.95 9.32
CA PRO A 46 -7.59 25.38 10.65
C PRO A 46 -6.48 24.49 11.21
N SER A 47 -6.39 23.25 10.78
CA SER A 47 -5.35 22.29 11.17
C SER A 47 -4.00 22.60 10.54
N THR A 48 -3.99 22.96 9.25
CA THR A 48 -2.76 23.29 8.51
C THR A 48 -2.17 24.60 8.99
N SER A 49 -3.00 25.61 9.27
CA SER A 49 -2.55 26.90 9.80
C SER A 49 -1.93 26.76 11.19
N ARG A 50 -2.52 25.95 12.08
CA ARG A 50 -1.95 25.67 13.41
C ARG A 50 -0.61 24.94 13.31
N ALA A 51 -0.50 23.93 12.46
CA ALA A 51 0.76 23.21 12.26
C ALA A 51 1.87 24.12 11.73
N LEU A 52 1.53 25.00 10.78
CA LEU A 52 2.49 26.01 10.27
C LEU A 52 2.94 26.97 11.35
N LEU A 53 2.03 27.51 12.15
CA LEU A 53 2.37 28.44 13.25
C LEU A 53 3.26 27.77 14.30
N THR A 54 2.97 26.54 14.70
CA THR A 54 3.79 25.78 15.64
C THR A 54 5.20 25.52 15.07
N MET A 55 5.29 25.14 13.79
CA MET A 55 6.57 24.95 13.12
C MET A 55 7.37 26.24 12.99
N GLN A 56 6.70 27.35 12.69
CA GLN A 56 7.34 28.67 12.64
C GLN A 56 7.90 29.07 14.00
N GLU A 57 7.14 28.89 15.06
CA GLU A 57 7.60 29.21 16.42
C GLU A 57 8.82 28.37 16.82
N LEU A 58 8.81 27.07 16.54
CA LEU A 58 9.95 26.20 16.79
C LEU A 58 11.19 26.62 16.01
N LEU A 59 11.06 26.91 14.71
CA LEU A 59 12.19 27.30 13.87
C LEU A 59 12.79 28.66 14.31
N LEU A 60 11.94 29.61 14.74
CA LEU A 60 12.42 30.88 15.30
C LEU A 60 13.19 30.67 16.60
N ARG A 61 12.76 29.75 17.47
CA ARG A 61 13.50 29.37 18.69
C ARG A 61 14.86 28.76 18.40
N TYR A 62 15.02 28.05 17.27
CA TYR A 62 16.30 27.50 16.81
C TYR A 62 17.17 28.50 16.06
N GLY A 63 16.78 29.78 16.01
CA GLY A 63 17.60 30.86 15.45
C GLY A 63 17.57 31.01 13.93
N TYR A 64 16.59 30.45 13.26
CA TYR A 64 16.39 30.62 11.83
C TYR A 64 15.80 32.02 11.52
N GLY A 65 16.28 32.66 10.45
CA GLY A 65 15.73 33.94 10.00
C GLY A 65 14.29 33.84 9.50
N SER A 66 13.52 34.90 9.70
CA SER A 66 12.08 34.93 9.34
C SER A 66 11.78 34.55 7.88
N ASN A 67 12.67 34.89 6.94
CA ASN A 67 12.50 34.56 5.51
C ASN A 67 12.75 33.07 5.21
N GLU A 68 13.57 32.39 5.99
CA GLU A 68 13.87 30.97 5.82
C GLU A 68 12.86 30.07 6.51
N VAL A 69 12.22 30.56 7.58
CA VAL A 69 11.27 29.82 8.41
C VAL A 69 10.08 29.32 7.60
N LEU A 70 9.54 30.15 6.72
CA LEU A 70 8.39 29.78 5.89
C LEU A 70 8.75 28.70 4.85
N ALA A 71 9.92 28.83 4.21
CA ALA A 71 10.40 27.87 3.22
C ALA A 71 10.70 26.51 3.87
N LYS A 72 11.39 26.51 5.01
CA LYS A 72 11.71 25.30 5.78
C LYS A 72 10.45 24.66 6.39
N GLY A 73 9.50 25.46 6.89
CA GLY A 73 8.23 24.98 7.39
C GLY A 73 7.42 24.22 6.30
N LYS A 74 7.34 24.80 5.10
CA LYS A 74 6.68 24.15 3.95
C LYS A 74 7.39 22.86 3.53
N SER A 75 8.71 22.84 3.49
CA SER A 75 9.47 21.63 3.13
C SER A 75 9.30 20.51 4.16
N LEU A 76 9.26 20.83 5.45
CA LEU A 76 9.00 19.86 6.52
C LEU A 76 7.58 19.28 6.43
N LEU A 77 6.57 20.12 6.14
CA LEU A 77 5.20 19.66 5.94
C LEU A 77 5.08 18.75 4.71
N ALA A 78 5.74 19.10 3.60
CA ALA A 78 5.76 18.26 2.40
C ALA A 78 6.42 16.90 2.68
N LEU A 79 7.48 16.86 3.47
CA LEU A 79 8.17 15.65 3.87
C LEU A 79 7.29 14.78 4.78
N TRP A 80 6.54 15.40 5.68
CA TRP A 80 5.57 14.72 6.53
C TRP A 80 4.41 14.15 5.73
N ALA A 81 3.85 14.91 4.79
CA ALA A 81 2.82 14.45 3.86
C ALA A 81 3.29 13.25 3.03
N HIS A 82 4.54 13.29 2.54
CA HIS A 82 5.13 12.19 1.80
C HIS A 82 5.25 10.90 2.65
N ARG A 83 5.61 11.02 3.93
CA ARG A 83 5.65 9.86 4.84
C ARG A 83 4.25 9.27 5.07
N LEU A 84 3.24 10.11 5.28
CA LEU A 84 1.86 9.65 5.43
C LEU A 84 1.33 8.99 4.17
N ALA A 85 1.63 9.56 2.99
CA ALA A 85 1.26 8.99 1.70
C ALA A 85 1.85 7.59 1.50
N LYS A 86 3.10 7.38 1.91
CA LYS A 86 3.74 6.04 1.86
C LYS A 86 3.00 5.04 2.74
N VAL A 87 2.69 5.39 3.99
CA VAL A 87 1.97 4.49 4.89
C VAL A 87 0.61 4.10 4.32
N ALA A 88 -0.16 5.06 3.81
CA ALA A 88 -1.45 4.81 3.18
C ALA A 88 -1.32 3.94 1.91
N ALA A 89 -0.30 4.19 1.09
CA ALA A 89 -0.03 3.38 -0.10
C ALA A 89 0.33 1.93 0.24
N PHE A 90 1.11 1.69 1.31
CA PHE A 90 1.39 0.35 1.79
C PHE A 90 0.13 -0.37 2.26
N GLN A 91 -0.75 0.31 2.99
CA GLN A 91 -2.02 -0.25 3.44
C GLN A 91 -2.87 -0.71 2.25
N ASP A 92 -2.99 0.12 1.22
CA ASP A 92 -3.69 -0.23 -0.02
C ASP A 92 -3.02 -1.42 -0.73
N ALA A 93 -1.68 -1.44 -0.82
CA ALA A 93 -0.95 -2.54 -1.45
C ALA A 93 -1.19 -3.88 -0.75
N PHE A 94 -1.29 -3.91 0.58
CA PHE A 94 -1.63 -5.12 1.33
C PHE A 94 -3.04 -5.62 1.03
N ILE A 95 -4.02 -4.71 0.87
CA ILE A 95 -5.39 -5.08 0.48
C ILE A 95 -5.40 -5.73 -0.90
N TYR A 96 -4.69 -5.16 -1.87
CA TYR A 96 -4.57 -5.76 -3.20
C TYR A 96 -3.85 -7.11 -3.17
N ALA A 97 -2.77 -7.24 -2.39
CA ALA A 97 -2.07 -8.51 -2.23
C ALA A 97 -3.00 -9.59 -1.63
N ALA A 98 -3.77 -9.26 -0.60
CA ALA A 98 -4.74 -10.16 0.00
C ALA A 98 -5.83 -10.59 -1.01
N LEU A 99 -6.30 -9.66 -1.85
CA LEU A 99 -7.26 -9.95 -2.90
C LEU A 99 -6.70 -10.93 -3.94
N PHE A 100 -5.45 -10.74 -4.38
CA PHE A 100 -4.79 -11.67 -5.32
C PHE A 100 -4.64 -13.07 -4.72
N VAL A 101 -4.25 -13.15 -3.45
CA VAL A 101 -4.14 -14.43 -2.73
C VAL A 101 -5.51 -15.11 -2.64
N ALA A 102 -6.57 -14.37 -2.30
CA ALA A 102 -7.94 -14.89 -2.23
C ALA A 102 -8.41 -15.43 -3.59
N ILE A 103 -8.15 -14.71 -4.69
CA ILE A 103 -8.47 -15.16 -6.06
C ILE A 103 -7.75 -16.48 -6.40
N GLY A 104 -6.52 -16.68 -5.93
CA GLY A 104 -5.77 -17.92 -6.13
C GLY A 104 -6.27 -19.09 -5.27
N ILE A 105 -6.65 -18.82 -4.03
CA ILE A 105 -7.06 -19.86 -3.07
C ILE A 105 -8.46 -20.40 -3.41
N VAL A 106 -9.40 -19.56 -3.81
CA VAL A 106 -10.79 -19.95 -4.06
C VAL A 106 -10.91 -21.08 -5.09
N PRO A 107 -10.32 -21.00 -6.31
CA PRO A 107 -10.39 -22.10 -7.27
C PRO A 107 -9.66 -23.35 -6.79
N ALA A 108 -8.54 -23.20 -6.07
CA ALA A 108 -7.82 -24.35 -5.52
C ALA A 108 -8.67 -25.12 -4.49
N LEU A 109 -9.42 -24.42 -3.64
CA LEU A 109 -10.35 -25.04 -2.69
C LEU A 109 -11.52 -25.70 -3.41
N LEU A 110 -12.08 -25.06 -4.43
CA LEU A 110 -13.20 -25.63 -5.20
C LEU A 110 -12.80 -26.94 -5.90
N ILE A 111 -11.63 -27.00 -6.52
CA ILE A 111 -11.09 -28.21 -7.16
C ILE A 111 -10.89 -29.30 -6.11
N ARG A 112 -10.34 -28.97 -4.95
CA ARG A 112 -10.12 -29.92 -3.86
C ARG A 112 -11.46 -30.50 -3.34
N MET A 113 -12.48 -29.68 -3.19
CA MET A 113 -13.83 -30.12 -2.76
C MET A 113 -14.48 -31.00 -3.80
N ALA A 114 -14.32 -30.70 -5.10
CA ALA A 114 -14.86 -31.53 -6.19
C ALA A 114 -14.14 -32.88 -6.33
N GLN A 115 -12.92 -33.01 -5.86
CA GLN A 115 -12.13 -34.24 -5.90
C GLN A 115 -12.31 -35.14 -4.66
N LEU A 116 -13.08 -34.72 -3.65
CA LEU A 116 -13.42 -35.59 -2.52
C LEU A 116 -14.40 -36.65 -3.04
N PRO A 117 -13.99 -37.94 -3.18
CA PRO A 117 -14.91 -39.01 -3.58
C PRO A 117 -16.01 -39.10 -2.53
N SER A 118 -17.24 -39.22 -3.00
CA SER A 118 -18.39 -39.50 -2.13
C SER A 118 -18.20 -40.87 -1.46
N ARG A 119 -17.48 -40.87 -0.36
CA ARG A 119 -17.23 -42.05 0.47
C ARG A 119 -18.49 -42.32 1.26
N GLY A 120 -19.32 -43.21 0.73
CA GLY A 120 -20.39 -43.76 1.55
C GLY A 120 -21.75 -43.87 0.91
N ARG A 121 -21.88 -44.71 -0.13
CA ARG A 121 -23.17 -45.36 -0.36
C ARG A 121 -22.96 -46.69 -1.10
N GLY A 122 -22.62 -47.73 -0.34
CA GLY A 122 -22.50 -49.04 -0.92
C GLY A 122 -21.89 -50.05 0.01
N ASP A 123 -22.40 -50.20 1.22
CA ASP A 123 -22.16 -51.41 1.99
C ASP A 123 -23.23 -51.60 3.08
N ARG A 124 -24.47 -51.85 2.62
CA ARG A 124 -25.51 -52.51 3.44
C ARG A 124 -26.41 -53.28 2.51
N ALA A 125 -25.92 -54.42 2.02
CA ALA A 125 -26.73 -55.48 1.51
C ALA A 125 -25.94 -56.80 1.58
N HIS A 126 -25.89 -57.40 2.73
CA HIS A 126 -25.91 -58.87 2.91
C HIS A 126 -26.20 -59.17 4.37
#